data_49c3255239a091ec7a8c02880abb9f0c
#
_entry.id   49c3255239a091ec7a8c02880abb9f0c
#
_cell.length_a   1.000
_cell.length_b   1.000
_cell.length_c   1.000
_cell.angle_alpha   90.00
_cell.angle_beta   90.00
_cell.angle_gamma   90.00
#
_symmetry.space_group_name_H-M   'P 1'
#
loop_
_entity.id
_entity.type
_entity.pdbx_description
1 polymer ?
#
loop_
_entity_poly.entity_id
_entity_poly.type
_entity_poly.pdbx_seq_one_letter_code
_entity_poly.pdbx_strand_id
1 'polypeptide(L)'
;MKNTRYLVVSGVLLTCSIILGYVESLFPQFIPIPGAKIGLSNIITLLSFNLLSPLAAFFILISRIIITGMLFGTPISIIYSLSGGILSYIVMFVLIKLNKKDKHSLIFISILGAISHNSGQLIAAAFMMKAPNIIIYYLPFLILLAIPAGLVVGVVSGAVLRYLPESLLTEKKSGHPPDTKSERPKDDTDNQKNA
;
A
#
# COMPACT_ATOMS: atom_id res chain seq x y z
N MET A 1 -24.86 1.75 5.32
CA MET A 1 -24.33 1.27 4.02
C MET A 1 -22.85 1.59 3.81
N LYS A 2 -22.28 2.73 4.22
CA LYS A 2 -20.84 3.06 4.05
C LYS A 2 -19.91 2.06 4.76
N ASN A 3 -20.22 1.65 5.99
CA ASN A 3 -19.37 0.72 6.74
C ASN A 3 -19.30 -0.69 6.13
N THR A 4 -20.42 -1.20 5.56
CA THR A 4 -20.46 -2.52 4.94
C THR A 4 -19.58 -2.56 3.68
N ARG A 5 -19.64 -1.52 2.85
CA ARG A 5 -18.81 -1.41 1.64
C ARG A 5 -17.33 -1.35 1.98
N TYR A 6 -16.97 -0.55 2.97
CA TYR A 6 -15.58 -0.45 3.45
C TYR A 6 -15.05 -1.80 3.91
N LEU A 7 -15.85 -2.55 4.65
CA LEU A 7 -15.50 -3.90 5.12
C LEU A 7 -15.32 -4.87 3.95
N VAL A 8 -16.23 -4.85 2.97
CA VAL A 8 -16.16 -5.71 1.78
C VAL A 8 -14.89 -5.42 0.97
N VAL A 9 -14.60 -4.15 0.69
CA VAL A 9 -13.39 -3.76 -0.06
C VAL A 9 -12.13 -4.17 0.70
N SER A 10 -12.10 -4.00 2.02
CA SER A 10 -10.97 -4.44 2.85
C SER A 10 -10.78 -5.96 2.80
N GLY A 11 -11.87 -6.73 2.86
CA GLY A 11 -11.84 -8.19 2.75
C GLY A 11 -11.34 -8.66 1.38
N VAL A 12 -11.82 -8.06 0.29
CA VAL A 12 -11.38 -8.36 -1.07
C VAL A 12 -9.88 -8.06 -1.22
N LEU A 13 -9.42 -6.88 -0.79
CA LEU A 13 -8.01 -6.53 -0.86
C LEU A 13 -7.13 -7.46 -0.02
N LEU A 14 -7.58 -7.84 1.18
CA LEU A 14 -6.85 -8.81 2.00
C LEU A 14 -6.75 -10.16 1.30
N THR A 15 -7.85 -10.68 0.75
CA THR A 15 -7.86 -11.95 0.01
C THR A 15 -6.93 -11.88 -1.20
N CYS A 16 -7.02 -10.84 -2.03
CA CYS A 16 -6.11 -10.64 -3.15
C CYS A 16 -4.64 -10.59 -2.71
N SER A 17 -4.35 -9.96 -1.56
CA SER A 17 -2.98 -9.88 -1.06
C SER A 17 -2.45 -11.24 -0.57
N ILE A 18 -3.30 -12.09 -0.02
CA ILE A 18 -2.94 -13.46 0.37
C ILE A 18 -2.64 -14.30 -0.87
N ILE A 19 -3.50 -14.20 -1.90
CA ILE A 19 -3.29 -14.89 -3.19
C ILE A 19 -1.97 -14.46 -3.83
N LEU A 20 -1.69 -13.15 -3.91
CA LEU A 20 -0.42 -12.65 -4.43
C LEU A 20 0.77 -13.12 -3.59
N GLY A 21 0.63 -13.17 -2.27
CA GLY A 21 1.65 -13.70 -1.37
C GLY A 21 1.89 -15.20 -1.58
N TYR A 22 0.85 -15.98 -1.87
CA TYR A 22 0.97 -17.38 -2.26
C TYR A 22 1.69 -17.52 -3.59
N VAL A 23 1.25 -16.80 -4.62
CA VAL A 23 1.93 -16.80 -5.92
C VAL A 23 3.41 -16.45 -5.77
N GLU A 24 3.71 -15.44 -4.96
CA GLU A 24 5.09 -15.04 -4.66
C GLU A 24 5.89 -16.18 -3.99
N SER A 25 5.26 -16.99 -3.16
CA SER A 25 5.91 -18.13 -2.50
C SER A 25 6.25 -19.28 -3.46
N LEU A 26 5.61 -19.36 -4.63
CA LEU A 26 5.87 -20.35 -5.66
C LEU A 26 7.13 -20.03 -6.50
N PHE A 27 7.54 -18.76 -6.52
CA PHE A 27 8.76 -18.40 -7.23
C PHE A 27 10.00 -18.85 -6.46
N PRO A 28 10.95 -19.53 -7.14
CA PRO A 28 12.20 -19.90 -6.51
C PRO A 28 12.91 -18.63 -6.03
N GLN A 29 13.47 -18.70 -4.83
CA GLN A 29 14.26 -17.60 -4.29
C GLN A 29 15.55 -17.49 -5.12
N PHE A 30 15.59 -16.54 -6.04
CA PHE A 30 16.79 -16.28 -6.87
C PHE A 30 17.98 -15.78 -6.04
N ILE A 31 17.73 -15.39 -4.82
CA ILE A 31 18.73 -14.87 -3.90
C ILE A 31 18.80 -15.83 -2.70
N PRO A 32 20.01 -16.30 -2.31
CA PRO A 32 20.18 -17.19 -1.18
C PRO A 32 20.01 -16.49 0.18
N ILE A 33 19.13 -15.47 0.25
CA ILE A 33 18.76 -14.81 1.49
C ILE A 33 17.41 -15.38 1.92
N PRO A 34 17.34 -16.08 3.05
CA PRO A 34 16.08 -16.61 3.56
C PRO A 34 15.04 -15.50 3.73
N GLY A 35 13.87 -15.67 3.09
CA GLY A 35 12.77 -14.73 3.22
C GLY A 35 12.77 -13.53 2.25
N ALA A 36 13.79 -13.38 1.38
CA ALA A 36 13.76 -12.37 0.33
C ALA A 36 12.62 -12.64 -0.65
N LYS A 37 11.71 -11.66 -0.81
CA LYS A 37 10.53 -11.75 -1.68
C LYS A 37 10.54 -10.59 -2.67
N ILE A 38 9.96 -10.82 -3.85
CA ILE A 38 9.87 -9.82 -4.92
C ILE A 38 8.99 -8.63 -4.50
N GLY A 39 8.01 -8.87 -3.62
CA GLY A 39 7.14 -7.83 -3.09
C GLY A 39 5.91 -7.55 -3.97
N LEU A 40 5.45 -8.53 -4.77
CA LEU A 40 4.23 -8.40 -5.58
C LEU A 40 3.01 -7.98 -4.75
N SER A 41 2.92 -8.47 -3.54
CA SER A 41 1.85 -8.12 -2.60
C SER A 41 1.87 -6.64 -2.16
N ASN A 42 2.94 -5.88 -2.43
CA ASN A 42 2.96 -4.43 -2.22
C ASN A 42 2.00 -3.68 -3.16
N ILE A 43 1.55 -4.32 -4.28
CA ILE A 43 0.46 -3.82 -5.12
C ILE A 43 -0.77 -3.51 -4.25
N ILE A 44 -1.15 -4.46 -3.41
CA ILE A 44 -2.35 -4.30 -2.56
C ILE A 44 -2.13 -3.25 -1.48
N THR A 45 -0.93 -3.13 -0.94
CA THR A 45 -0.60 -2.06 0.02
C THR A 45 -0.79 -0.69 -0.63
N LEU A 46 -0.29 -0.50 -1.86
CA LEU A 46 -0.42 0.75 -2.60
C LEU A 46 -1.88 1.04 -3.00
N LEU A 47 -2.64 0.01 -3.41
CA LEU A 47 -4.07 0.13 -3.68
C LEU A 47 -4.86 0.49 -2.40
N SER A 48 -4.53 -0.14 -1.27
CA SER A 48 -5.19 0.12 0.01
C SER A 48 -4.99 1.56 0.48
N PHE A 49 -3.83 2.16 0.23
CA PHE A 49 -3.60 3.58 0.50
C PHE A 49 -4.50 4.50 -0.32
N ASN A 50 -4.84 4.10 -1.55
CA ASN A 50 -5.65 4.91 -2.47
C ASN A 50 -7.15 4.68 -2.29
N LEU A 51 -7.58 3.46 -1.99
CA LEU A 51 -8.99 3.07 -1.90
C LEU A 51 -9.56 3.17 -0.49
N LEU A 52 -8.72 2.96 0.52
CA LEU A 52 -9.10 2.93 1.93
C LEU A 52 -8.35 4.02 2.72
N SER A 53 -8.26 3.83 4.01
CA SER A 53 -7.44 4.68 4.89
C SER A 53 -6.03 4.10 5.08
N PRO A 54 -5.04 4.92 5.47
CA PRO A 54 -3.72 4.42 5.84
C PRO A 54 -3.78 3.36 6.93
N LEU A 55 -4.64 3.55 7.92
CA LEU A 55 -4.81 2.57 9.00
C LEU A 55 -5.29 1.21 8.49
N ALA A 56 -6.26 1.18 7.58
CA ALA A 56 -6.72 -0.06 6.96
C ALA A 56 -5.62 -0.73 6.13
N ALA A 57 -4.85 0.06 5.37
CA ALA A 57 -3.71 -0.45 4.62
C ALA A 57 -2.68 -1.12 5.54
N PHE A 58 -2.44 -0.55 6.73
CA PHE A 58 -1.57 -1.15 7.75
C PHE A 58 -2.11 -2.48 8.26
N PHE A 59 -3.39 -2.53 8.64
CA PHE A 59 -4.00 -3.78 9.12
C PHE A 59 -4.03 -4.86 8.04
N ILE A 60 -4.33 -4.52 6.79
CA ILE A 60 -4.27 -5.46 5.66
C ILE A 60 -2.84 -5.99 5.48
N LEU A 61 -1.82 -5.13 5.55
CA LEU A 61 -0.42 -5.51 5.47
C LEU A 61 -0.05 -6.52 6.56
N ILE A 62 -0.34 -6.20 7.83
CA ILE A 62 0.02 -7.07 8.96
C ILE A 62 -0.73 -8.40 8.89
N SER A 63 -2.06 -8.37 8.68
CA SER A 63 -2.87 -9.58 8.57
C SER A 63 -2.39 -10.48 7.45
N ARG A 64 -2.09 -9.92 6.27
CA ARG A 64 -1.52 -10.66 5.16
C ARG A 64 -0.22 -11.36 5.54
N ILE A 65 0.73 -10.65 6.14
CA ILE A 65 2.05 -11.21 6.47
C ILE A 65 1.91 -12.37 7.45
N ILE A 66 1.06 -12.21 8.47
CA ILE A 66 0.82 -13.27 9.45
C ILE A 66 0.17 -14.48 8.76
N ILE A 67 -0.92 -14.27 8.02
CA ILE A 67 -1.68 -15.35 7.38
C ILE A 67 -0.81 -16.10 6.35
N THR A 68 -0.14 -15.38 5.44
CA THR A 68 0.72 -16.02 4.42
C THR A 68 1.94 -16.68 5.04
N GLY A 69 2.50 -16.11 6.10
CA GLY A 69 3.62 -16.70 6.81
C GLY A 69 3.27 -17.98 7.56
N MET A 70 2.05 -18.05 8.13
CA MET A 70 1.56 -19.26 8.79
C MET A 70 1.14 -20.36 7.81
N LEU A 71 0.56 -19.99 6.66
CA LEU A 71 0.05 -20.96 5.68
C LEU A 71 1.14 -21.50 4.75
N PHE A 72 2.06 -20.66 4.31
CA PHE A 72 2.98 -20.96 3.21
C PHE A 72 4.45 -20.65 3.55
N GLY A 73 4.73 -20.11 4.73
CA GLY A 73 6.05 -19.66 5.12
C GLY A 73 6.61 -20.39 6.33
N THR A 74 7.64 -19.81 6.92
CA THR A 74 8.25 -20.21 8.17
C THR A 74 8.13 -19.07 9.19
N PRO A 75 8.20 -19.33 10.51
CA PRO A 75 8.20 -18.27 11.52
C PRO A 75 9.27 -17.20 11.27
N ILE A 76 10.43 -17.60 10.76
CA ILE A 76 11.54 -16.71 10.41
C ILE A 76 11.14 -15.82 9.22
N SER A 77 10.43 -16.36 8.23
CA SER A 77 9.96 -15.59 7.07
C SER A 77 8.94 -14.52 7.44
N ILE A 78 8.18 -14.71 8.52
CA ILE A 78 7.27 -13.69 9.06
C ILE A 78 8.07 -12.49 9.57
N ILE A 79 9.15 -12.70 10.31
CA ILE A 79 10.01 -11.63 10.84
C ILE A 79 10.60 -10.80 9.70
N TYR A 80 11.14 -11.46 8.67
CA TYR A 80 11.68 -10.77 7.49
C TYR A 80 10.60 -9.98 6.76
N SER A 81 9.43 -10.60 6.54
CA SER A 81 8.32 -9.95 5.85
C SER A 81 7.73 -8.77 6.63
N LEU A 82 7.68 -8.85 7.96
CA LEU A 82 7.25 -7.74 8.83
C LEU A 82 8.23 -6.58 8.74
N SER A 83 9.53 -6.85 8.88
CA SER A 83 10.57 -5.84 8.81
C SER A 83 10.52 -5.08 7.47
N GLY A 84 10.52 -5.82 6.36
CA GLY A 84 10.42 -5.24 5.03
C GLY A 84 9.09 -4.54 4.78
N GLY A 85 7.99 -5.16 5.20
CA GLY A 85 6.63 -4.63 5.02
C GLY A 85 6.41 -3.33 5.78
N ILE A 86 6.81 -3.26 7.04
CA ILE A 86 6.68 -2.05 7.88
C ILE A 86 7.53 -0.92 7.32
N LEU A 87 8.80 -1.19 6.94
CA LEU A 87 9.67 -0.17 6.38
C LEU A 87 9.12 0.36 5.05
N SER A 88 8.69 -0.52 4.16
CA SER A 88 8.04 -0.16 2.89
C SER A 88 6.77 0.66 3.12
N TYR A 89 5.92 0.24 4.06
CA TYR A 89 4.70 0.95 4.43
C TYR A 89 4.99 2.40 4.87
N ILE A 90 5.96 2.59 5.77
CA ILE A 90 6.34 3.91 6.27
C ILE A 90 6.82 4.80 5.13
N VAL A 91 7.70 4.30 4.28
CA VAL A 91 8.24 5.06 3.13
C VAL A 91 7.12 5.43 2.16
N MET A 92 6.27 4.47 1.76
CA MET A 92 5.12 4.75 0.88
C MET A 92 4.15 5.76 1.51
N PHE A 93 3.84 5.63 2.80
CA PHE A 93 2.95 6.56 3.50
C PHE A 93 3.49 7.98 3.50
N VAL A 94 4.77 8.16 3.82
CA VAL A 94 5.43 9.47 3.80
C VAL A 94 5.41 10.06 2.39
N LEU A 95 5.79 9.28 1.38
CA LEU A 95 5.82 9.74 0.00
C LEU A 95 4.43 10.12 -0.53
N ILE A 96 3.40 9.33 -0.23
CA ILE A 96 2.01 9.65 -0.60
C ILE A 96 1.55 10.94 0.08
N LYS A 97 1.93 11.16 1.34
CA LYS A 97 1.58 12.37 2.07
C LYS A 97 2.27 13.62 1.52
N LEU A 98 3.52 13.48 1.08
CA LEU A 98 4.29 14.58 0.49
C LEU A 98 3.85 14.89 -0.94
N ASN A 99 3.46 13.89 -1.72
CA ASN A 99 3.27 13.99 -3.18
C ASN A 99 1.79 13.90 -3.59
N LYS A 100 0.96 14.82 -3.08
CA LYS A 100 -0.51 14.83 -3.26
C LYS A 100 -1.01 15.08 -4.68
N LYS A 101 -0.18 15.43 -5.68
CA LYS A 101 -0.66 16.03 -6.95
C LYS A 101 -0.41 15.23 -8.23
N ASP A 102 0.51 14.26 -8.28
CA ASP A 102 0.91 13.65 -9.56
C ASP A 102 0.65 12.13 -9.65
N LYS A 103 -0.09 11.72 -10.70
CA LYS A 103 -0.34 10.31 -11.03
C LYS A 103 0.95 9.54 -11.39
N HIS A 104 1.98 10.21 -11.91
CA HIS A 104 3.31 9.62 -12.18
C HIS A 104 4.07 9.26 -10.91
N SER A 105 3.65 9.79 -9.79
CA SER A 105 4.25 9.52 -8.49
C SER A 105 4.03 8.07 -8.01
N LEU A 106 3.03 7.34 -8.50
CA LEU A 106 2.76 5.95 -8.09
C LEU A 106 3.91 5.01 -8.43
N ILE A 107 4.52 5.14 -9.61
CA ILE A 107 5.67 4.32 -10.02
C ILE A 107 6.87 4.64 -9.12
N PHE A 108 7.15 5.91 -8.90
CA PHE A 108 8.25 6.36 -8.04
C PHE A 108 8.06 5.88 -6.59
N ILE A 109 6.86 6.04 -6.04
CA ILE A 109 6.51 5.58 -4.70
C ILE A 109 6.67 4.06 -4.60
N SER A 110 6.28 3.34 -5.64
CA SER A 110 6.37 1.89 -5.69
C SER A 110 7.82 1.39 -5.74
N ILE A 111 8.67 2.03 -6.54
CA ILE A 111 10.10 1.69 -6.61
C ILE A 111 10.78 1.92 -5.26
N LEU A 112 10.57 3.10 -4.65
CA LEU A 112 11.13 3.37 -3.33
C LEU A 112 10.55 2.45 -2.24
N GLY A 113 9.27 2.09 -2.35
CA GLY A 113 8.64 1.10 -1.50
C GLY A 113 9.29 -0.28 -1.64
N ALA A 114 9.58 -0.73 -2.86
CA ALA A 114 10.25 -2.00 -3.11
C ALA A 114 11.70 -2.01 -2.60
N ILE A 115 12.44 -0.93 -2.81
CA ILE A 115 13.81 -0.77 -2.28
C ILE A 115 13.77 -0.85 -0.75
N SER A 116 12.87 -0.11 -0.12
CA SER A 116 12.71 -0.09 1.33
C SER A 116 12.29 -1.45 1.88
N HIS A 117 11.42 -2.17 1.16
CA HIS A 117 11.00 -3.52 1.52
C HIS A 117 12.19 -4.47 1.57
N ASN A 118 12.97 -4.54 0.51
CA ASN A 118 14.15 -5.40 0.43
C ASN A 118 15.23 -4.99 1.45
N SER A 119 15.41 -3.69 1.67
CA SER A 119 16.33 -3.18 2.69
C SER A 119 15.92 -3.61 4.09
N GLY A 120 14.61 -3.53 4.43
CA GLY A 120 14.10 -3.96 5.71
C GLY A 120 14.26 -5.47 5.94
N GLN A 121 14.03 -6.29 4.92
CA GLN A 121 14.28 -7.73 4.99
C GLN A 121 15.76 -8.05 5.21
N LEU A 122 16.65 -7.36 4.49
CA LEU A 122 18.10 -7.55 4.61
C LEU A 122 18.62 -7.14 5.98
N ILE A 123 18.12 -6.04 6.55
CA ILE A 123 18.48 -5.60 7.90
C ILE A 123 18.06 -6.66 8.93
N ALA A 124 16.84 -7.18 8.82
CA ALA A 124 16.38 -8.25 9.71
C ALA A 124 17.22 -9.53 9.56
N ALA A 125 17.59 -9.90 8.32
CA ALA A 125 18.45 -11.05 8.05
C ALA A 125 19.85 -10.87 8.66
N ALA A 126 20.46 -9.72 8.46
CA ALA A 126 21.78 -9.39 9.01
C ALA A 126 21.79 -9.47 10.54
N PHE A 127 20.72 -8.98 11.18
CA PHE A 127 20.57 -9.03 12.64
C PHE A 127 20.42 -10.47 13.14
N MET A 128 19.54 -11.26 12.51
CA MET A 128 19.28 -12.65 12.92
C MET A 128 20.46 -13.57 12.68
N MET A 129 21.20 -13.37 11.60
CA MET A 129 22.39 -14.16 11.24
C MET A 129 23.65 -13.68 11.94
N LYS A 130 23.59 -12.57 12.72
CA LYS A 130 24.74 -11.92 13.34
C LYS A 130 25.87 -11.60 12.34
N ALA A 131 25.49 -11.26 11.13
CA ALA A 131 26.40 -11.07 10.00
C ALA A 131 26.15 -9.70 9.31
N PRO A 132 26.56 -8.56 9.92
CA PRO A 132 26.28 -7.23 9.39
C PRO A 132 26.89 -6.99 7.99
N ASN A 133 27.96 -7.68 7.67
CA ASN A 133 28.62 -7.56 6.36
C ASN A 133 27.72 -7.98 5.18
N ILE A 134 26.69 -8.80 5.44
CA ILE A 134 25.70 -9.19 4.42
C ILE A 134 25.05 -7.95 3.78
N ILE A 135 24.83 -6.88 4.56
CA ILE A 135 24.20 -5.66 4.06
C ILE A 135 25.04 -5.07 2.92
N ILE A 136 26.36 -4.93 3.11
CA ILE A 136 27.25 -4.28 2.13
C ILE A 136 27.28 -5.05 0.81
N TYR A 137 27.30 -6.39 0.86
CA TYR A 137 27.42 -7.22 -0.33
C TYR A 137 26.08 -7.42 -1.07
N TYR A 138 24.98 -7.54 -0.35
CA TYR A 138 23.69 -7.87 -0.96
C TYR A 138 22.80 -6.66 -1.25
N LEU A 139 22.96 -5.55 -0.55
CA LEU A 139 22.12 -4.35 -0.73
C LEU A 139 22.15 -3.81 -2.16
N PRO A 140 23.30 -3.64 -2.83
CA PRO A 140 23.33 -3.15 -4.21
C PRO A 140 22.55 -4.05 -5.17
N PHE A 141 22.69 -5.37 -5.02
CA PHE A 141 21.99 -6.34 -5.84
C PHE A 141 20.48 -6.33 -5.57
N LEU A 142 20.05 -6.21 -4.30
CA LEU A 142 18.65 -6.10 -3.93
C LEU A 142 18.00 -4.81 -4.44
N ILE A 143 18.73 -3.70 -4.45
CA ILE A 143 18.27 -2.44 -5.04
C ILE A 143 18.05 -2.61 -6.55
N LEU A 144 18.99 -3.23 -7.24
CA LEU A 144 18.89 -3.48 -8.68
C LEU A 144 17.65 -4.33 -9.02
N LEU A 145 17.34 -5.35 -8.21
CA LEU A 145 16.14 -6.17 -8.35
C LEU A 145 14.84 -5.44 -7.93
N ALA A 146 14.93 -4.53 -6.97
CA ALA A 146 13.77 -3.78 -6.49
C ALA A 146 13.23 -2.79 -7.52
N ILE A 147 14.09 -2.26 -8.41
CA ILE A 147 13.68 -1.30 -9.45
C ILE A 147 12.65 -1.92 -10.41
N PRO A 148 12.95 -3.03 -11.14
CA PRO A 148 11.96 -3.63 -12.02
C PRO A 148 10.74 -4.16 -11.27
N ALA A 149 10.90 -4.73 -10.07
CA ALA A 149 9.79 -5.17 -9.25
C ALA A 149 8.87 -4.01 -8.85
N GLY A 150 9.42 -2.90 -8.38
CA GLY A 150 8.68 -1.69 -8.06
C GLY A 150 8.01 -1.04 -9.27
N LEU A 151 8.65 -1.10 -10.45
CA LEU A 151 8.04 -0.64 -11.70
C LEU A 151 6.78 -1.44 -12.03
N VAL A 152 6.85 -2.77 -11.97
CA VAL A 152 5.68 -3.65 -12.20
C VAL A 152 4.57 -3.34 -11.20
N VAL A 153 4.89 -3.25 -9.91
CA VAL A 153 3.93 -2.89 -8.85
C VAL A 153 3.27 -1.54 -9.12
N GLY A 154 4.05 -0.53 -9.51
CA GLY A 154 3.54 0.81 -9.79
C GLY A 154 2.63 0.86 -11.02
N VAL A 155 3.03 0.20 -12.11
CA VAL A 155 2.25 0.13 -13.36
C VAL A 155 0.93 -0.62 -13.12
N VAL A 156 0.98 -1.79 -12.48
CA VAL A 156 -0.21 -2.60 -12.20
C VAL A 156 -1.16 -1.85 -11.26
N SER A 157 -0.64 -1.25 -10.20
CA SER A 157 -1.47 -0.44 -9.28
C SER A 157 -2.11 0.75 -9.98
N GLY A 158 -1.35 1.44 -10.84
CA GLY A 158 -1.84 2.55 -11.64
C GLY A 158 -2.92 2.12 -12.64
N ALA A 159 -2.74 0.97 -13.30
CA ALA A 159 -3.73 0.40 -14.20
C ALA A 159 -5.02 0.04 -13.45
N VAL A 160 -4.93 -0.67 -12.33
CA VAL A 160 -6.08 -1.03 -11.51
C VAL A 160 -6.86 0.22 -11.07
N LEU A 161 -6.17 1.25 -10.56
CA LEU A 161 -6.81 2.50 -10.13
C LEU A 161 -7.47 3.25 -11.29
N ARG A 162 -6.97 3.11 -12.51
CA ARG A 162 -7.55 3.76 -13.70
C ARG A 162 -8.87 3.10 -14.16
N TYR A 163 -8.97 1.77 -14.02
CA TYR A 163 -10.16 1.02 -14.44
C TYR A 163 -11.21 0.89 -13.32
N LEU A 164 -10.90 1.29 -12.11
CA LEU A 164 -11.87 1.29 -11.01
C LEU A 164 -12.90 2.41 -11.19
N PRO A 165 -14.20 2.13 -10.99
CA PRO A 165 -15.24 3.14 -11.08
C PRO A 165 -15.04 4.24 -10.03
N GLU A 166 -15.30 5.49 -10.41
CA GLU A 166 -15.14 6.67 -9.55
C GLU A 166 -15.88 6.56 -8.23
N SER A 167 -16.97 5.80 -8.20
CA SER A 167 -17.74 5.53 -6.98
C SER A 167 -16.91 4.86 -5.88
N LEU A 168 -15.83 4.13 -6.22
CA LEU A 168 -14.90 3.52 -5.27
C LEU A 168 -13.78 4.48 -4.84
N LEU A 169 -13.49 5.50 -5.65
CA LEU A 169 -12.42 6.46 -5.42
C LEU A 169 -12.88 7.71 -4.62
N THR A 170 -14.19 7.97 -4.58
CA THR A 170 -14.75 9.25 -4.10
C THR A 170 -14.90 9.31 -2.57
N GLU A 171 -14.81 8.20 -1.83
CA GLU A 171 -14.94 8.23 -0.37
C GLU A 171 -13.81 9.01 0.34
N LYS A 172 -12.66 9.19 -0.29
CA LYS A 172 -11.54 9.97 0.26
C LYS A 172 -11.78 11.49 0.18
N LYS A 173 -12.73 11.97 -0.65
CA LYS A 173 -13.03 13.40 -0.80
C LYS A 173 -14.11 13.93 0.13
N SER A 174 -14.95 13.07 0.73
CA SER A 174 -16.10 13.50 1.54
C SER A 174 -15.84 13.63 3.04
N GLY A 175 -14.58 13.73 3.45
CA GLY A 175 -14.20 14.08 4.83
C GLY A 175 -14.41 15.55 5.19
N HIS A 176 -14.99 16.37 4.31
CA HIS A 176 -15.41 17.73 4.63
C HIS A 176 -16.90 17.69 4.97
N PRO A 177 -17.33 18.19 6.15
CA PRO A 177 -18.75 18.34 6.44
C PRO A 177 -19.37 19.23 5.38
N PRO A 178 -20.61 18.99 4.94
CA PRO A 178 -21.28 19.85 3.99
C PRO A 178 -21.36 21.27 4.56
N ASP A 179 -20.90 22.24 3.75
CA ASP A 179 -21.05 23.65 4.06
C ASP A 179 -22.53 23.96 4.26
N THR A 180 -22.94 24.14 5.50
CA THR A 180 -24.27 24.56 5.92
C THR A 180 -24.48 26.06 5.69
N LYS A 181 -23.88 26.62 4.63
CA LYS A 181 -24.05 28.03 4.26
C LYS A 181 -24.54 28.18 2.83
N SER A 182 -25.74 27.74 2.51
CA SER A 182 -26.48 28.25 1.36
C SER A 182 -27.97 27.84 1.37
N GLU A 183 -28.66 28.05 2.47
CA GLU A 183 -30.11 28.20 2.43
C GLU A 183 -30.50 29.30 3.42
N ARG A 184 -30.22 30.56 3.03
CA ARG A 184 -31.04 31.66 3.53
C ARG A 184 -32.27 31.69 2.65
N PRO A 185 -33.48 31.60 3.21
CA PRO A 185 -34.69 31.89 2.47
C PRO A 185 -34.61 33.34 1.95
N LYS A 186 -34.88 33.53 0.68
CA LYS A 186 -35.14 34.88 0.13
C LYS A 186 -36.35 35.41 0.88
N ASP A 187 -36.14 36.48 1.60
CA ASP A 187 -37.17 37.27 2.26
C ASP A 187 -37.95 38.03 1.16
N ASP A 188 -39.19 37.59 0.89
CA ASP A 188 -40.13 38.14 -0.09
C ASP A 188 -40.83 39.42 0.45
N THR A 189 -40.09 40.33 1.08
CA THR A 189 -40.67 41.54 1.66
C THR A 189 -40.32 42.86 0.92
N ASP A 190 -40.08 42.80 -0.40
CA ASP A 190 -39.80 44.06 -1.12
C ASP A 190 -40.75 44.34 -2.29
N ASN A 191 -42.04 44.02 -2.15
CA ASN A 191 -43.04 44.33 -3.19
C ASN A 191 -44.31 45.03 -2.66
N GLN A 192 -44.18 45.92 -1.67
CA GLN A 192 -45.30 46.78 -1.23
C GLN A 192 -44.87 48.22 -0.91
N LYS A 193 -44.19 48.88 -1.84
CA LYS A 193 -44.09 50.35 -1.84
C LYS A 193 -43.94 50.88 -3.28
N ASN A 194 -44.99 50.79 -4.05
CA ASN A 194 -45.28 51.67 -5.17
C ASN A 194 -46.72 51.38 -5.65
N ALA A 195 -47.68 51.94 -4.94
CA ALA A 195 -49.02 52.28 -5.43
C ALA A 195 -49.46 53.53 -4.74
#